data_95149f1290212b467ee6e4271dd42cd0
#
_entry.id   95149f1290212b467ee6e4271dd42cd0
#
_cell.length_a   1.000
_cell.length_b   1.000
_cell.length_c   1.000
_cell.angle_alpha   90.00
_cell.angle_beta   90.00
_cell.angle_gamma   90.00
#
_symmetry.space_group_name_H-M   'P 1'
#
loop_
_entity.id
_entity.type
_entity.pdbx_description
1 polymer ?
#
loop_
_entity_poly.entity_id
_entity_poly.type
_entity_poly.pdbx_seq_one_letter_code
_entity_poly.pdbx_strand_id
1 'polypeptide(L)'
;MYSKSKAGLLMMILLTVSLSGCLSDRAIEAIGSNDPCLTEIQVRESDGTLKILTYDIAGFSDELIAQFVNQTGTEVEFIRTDDAGGILDQMMLTKAAPQADLMIGLDNTYLPTAIQNCLLMANNVSDESFTQSSLEFYQGPLAVPFDEGDVCLNYDEDALAADNMSVPTSLWNLTEPEWNGKITFPSPMTSSPGRAFLAATVDYFGHEPGNLSGDMASWWTAMAQNGAIFTTGWSESYVTYYTGGYGEYMEGYIGGAYLTVSYCHSPGVEAYYAENYTHSTSLVLPRASFHQVEYTGIINGAAEVNAANQFIEFITSMEVNVNMPDYNSMYSVQNGTDLPETNGYRYHADRAIVSNAITQELIEQNMENWLITWQNAVQMA
;
A
#
# COMPACT_ATOMS: atom_id res chain seq x y z
N MET A 1 51.04 64.60 -17.45
CA MET A 1 52.10 64.34 -16.47
C MET A 1 51.79 62.95 -15.81
N TYR A 2 52.68 62.06 -15.97
CA TYR A 2 52.53 60.64 -15.59
C TYR A 2 52.64 60.45 -14.07
N SER A 3 51.73 59.58 -13.48
CA SER A 3 51.98 59.03 -12.19
C SER A 3 51.77 57.51 -12.28
N LYS A 4 52.78 56.74 -11.89
CA LYS A 4 52.92 55.31 -11.97
C LYS A 4 52.20 54.62 -10.80
N SER A 5 51.35 53.66 -11.11
CA SER A 5 50.74 52.77 -10.15
C SER A 5 51.74 51.64 -9.79
N LYS A 6 51.87 51.35 -8.47
CA LYS A 6 52.64 50.23 -7.96
C LYS A 6 51.65 49.06 -7.74
N ALA A 7 51.87 47.95 -8.43
CA ALA A 7 51.20 46.70 -8.18
C ALA A 7 51.80 46.04 -6.93
N GLY A 8 51.01 45.80 -5.92
CA GLY A 8 51.36 44.99 -4.75
C GLY A 8 50.97 43.54 -5.00
N LEU A 9 51.97 42.66 -5.05
CA LEU A 9 51.82 41.21 -5.17
C LEU A 9 51.44 40.64 -3.79
N LEU A 10 50.17 40.21 -3.65
CA LEU A 10 49.70 39.49 -2.44
C LEU A 10 49.98 38.01 -2.61
N MET A 11 51.00 37.51 -1.90
CA MET A 11 51.38 36.08 -1.86
C MET A 11 50.41 35.35 -0.93
N MET A 12 49.45 34.59 -1.50
CA MET A 12 48.52 33.76 -0.78
C MET A 12 49.23 32.43 -0.40
N ILE A 13 49.62 32.28 0.87
CA ILE A 13 50.13 31.03 1.39
C ILE A 13 48.96 30.05 1.54
N LEU A 14 48.89 29.04 0.67
CA LEU A 14 48.00 27.89 0.81
C LEU A 14 48.59 26.99 1.91
N LEU A 15 48.00 27.00 3.09
CA LEU A 15 48.17 25.98 4.12
C LEU A 15 47.40 24.75 3.65
N THR A 16 48.08 23.75 3.10
CA THR A 16 47.57 22.40 2.91
C THR A 16 47.53 21.68 4.25
N VAL A 17 46.39 21.70 4.91
CA VAL A 17 46.13 20.77 6.01
C VAL A 17 45.84 19.42 5.39
N SER A 18 46.81 18.52 5.43
CA SER A 18 46.58 17.09 5.12
C SER A 18 45.78 16.45 6.26
N LEU A 19 44.45 16.42 6.11
CA LEU A 19 43.57 15.54 6.85
C LEU A 19 43.75 14.12 6.32
N SER A 20 44.76 13.39 6.80
CA SER A 20 44.82 11.94 6.66
C SER A 20 43.91 11.29 7.71
N GLY A 21 42.60 11.41 7.50
CA GLY A 21 41.62 10.54 8.12
C GLY A 21 41.42 9.34 7.19
N CYS A 22 41.65 8.14 7.68
CA CYS A 22 41.31 6.90 7.00
C CYS A 22 39.78 6.85 6.86
N LEU A 23 39.27 7.39 5.76
CA LEU A 23 37.94 6.99 5.27
C LEU A 23 38.09 5.50 4.88
N SER A 24 37.26 4.63 5.44
CA SER A 24 37.23 3.23 5.03
C SER A 24 36.92 3.16 3.53
N ASP A 25 37.47 2.17 2.81
CA ASP A 25 37.23 2.01 1.38
C ASP A 25 35.75 1.99 1.03
N ARG A 26 34.86 1.53 1.93
CA ARG A 26 33.42 1.61 1.82
C ARG A 26 32.84 3.05 1.80
N ALA A 27 33.42 3.98 2.59
CA ALA A 27 32.95 5.37 2.61
C ALA A 27 33.35 6.12 1.33
N ILE A 28 34.42 5.72 0.66
CA ILE A 28 34.88 6.30 -0.61
C ILE A 28 34.00 5.78 -1.76
N GLU A 29 33.57 4.52 -1.72
CA GLU A 29 32.62 3.95 -2.69
C GLU A 29 31.23 4.60 -2.56
N ALA A 30 30.74 4.87 -1.34
CA ALA A 30 29.46 5.52 -1.10
C ALA A 30 29.34 6.95 -1.65
N ILE A 31 30.44 7.71 -1.73
CA ILE A 31 30.44 9.10 -2.25
C ILE A 31 30.30 9.13 -3.78
N GLY A 32 30.45 8.00 -4.47
CA GLY A 32 30.39 7.93 -5.94
C GLY A 32 29.36 6.94 -6.48
N SER A 33 28.67 6.18 -5.67
CA SER A 33 27.66 5.22 -6.10
C SER A 33 26.25 5.72 -5.78
N ASN A 34 25.36 5.62 -6.76
CA ASN A 34 23.92 5.82 -6.55
C ASN A 34 23.25 4.56 -5.95
N ASP A 35 24.05 3.63 -5.39
CA ASP A 35 23.50 2.41 -4.78
C ASP A 35 22.84 2.76 -3.43
N PRO A 36 21.51 2.64 -3.33
CA PRO A 36 20.79 2.96 -2.10
C PRO A 36 21.20 2.08 -0.93
N CYS A 37 21.74 0.89 -1.15
CA CYS A 37 22.17 -0.04 -0.10
C CYS A 37 23.49 0.35 0.60
N LEU A 38 24.20 1.33 0.06
CA LEU A 38 25.46 1.83 0.68
C LEU A 38 25.21 3.01 1.65
N THR A 39 23.96 3.42 1.89
CA THR A 39 23.65 4.43 2.91
C THR A 39 24.04 3.93 4.29
N GLU A 40 24.82 4.70 5.04
CA GLU A 40 25.09 4.41 6.45
C GLU A 40 23.82 4.62 7.26
N ILE A 41 23.38 3.58 7.96
CA ILE A 41 22.17 3.58 8.76
C ILE A 41 22.55 3.66 10.24
N GLN A 42 22.03 4.66 10.94
CA GLN A 42 22.14 4.74 12.39
C GLN A 42 21.07 3.84 13.01
N VAL A 43 21.52 2.84 13.74
CA VAL A 43 20.59 2.00 14.53
C VAL A 43 19.89 2.87 15.57
N ARG A 44 18.57 2.77 15.63
CA ARG A 44 17.75 3.48 16.63
C ARG A 44 18.21 3.08 18.05
N GLU A 45 18.21 4.00 18.99
CA GLU A 45 18.46 3.67 20.40
C GLU A 45 17.26 2.90 20.98
N SER A 46 17.54 1.79 21.66
CA SER A 46 16.53 0.99 22.36
C SER A 46 15.97 1.76 23.56
N ASP A 47 14.64 1.84 23.64
CA ASP A 47 13.90 2.30 24.80
C ASP A 47 12.99 1.21 25.41
N GLY A 48 13.10 -0.03 24.87
CA GLY A 48 12.32 -1.19 25.28
C GLY A 48 10.90 -1.23 24.72
N THR A 49 10.55 -0.27 23.85
CA THR A 49 9.23 -0.19 23.20
C THR A 49 9.35 -0.57 21.73
N LEU A 50 8.56 -1.53 21.28
CA LEU A 50 8.43 -1.88 19.86
C LEU A 50 7.65 -0.79 19.12
N LYS A 51 8.28 -0.11 18.17
CA LYS A 51 7.65 0.92 17.36
C LYS A 51 7.25 0.37 16.00
N ILE A 52 5.96 0.42 15.70
CA ILE A 52 5.37 -0.16 14.49
C ILE A 52 4.84 0.95 13.60
N LEU A 53 5.37 1.03 12.38
CA LEU A 53 4.90 1.93 11.33
C LEU A 53 3.81 1.23 10.52
N THR A 54 2.61 1.83 10.44
CA THR A 54 1.46 1.25 9.75
C THR A 54 0.51 2.34 9.24
N TYR A 55 -0.56 1.97 8.54
CA TYR A 55 -1.59 2.89 8.06
C TYR A 55 -2.67 3.19 9.13
N ASP A 56 -3.55 4.15 8.87
CA ASP A 56 -4.48 4.75 9.83
C ASP A 56 -5.51 3.77 10.39
N ILE A 57 -6.09 2.92 9.55
CA ILE A 57 -7.17 1.98 9.90
C ILE A 57 -6.71 0.56 10.21
N ALA A 58 -5.39 0.30 10.29
CA ALA A 58 -4.89 -1.03 10.62
C ALA A 58 -5.50 -1.54 11.94
N GLY A 59 -6.13 -2.71 11.87
CA GLY A 59 -7.03 -3.28 12.88
C GLY A 59 -6.34 -3.91 14.09
N PHE A 60 -5.47 -3.17 14.76
CA PHE A 60 -4.81 -3.60 15.99
C PHE A 60 -5.60 -3.11 17.20
N SER A 61 -6.57 -3.91 17.68
CA SER A 61 -7.34 -3.55 18.88
C SER A 61 -6.48 -3.55 20.14
N ASP A 62 -6.91 -2.78 21.15
CA ASP A 62 -6.23 -2.73 22.45
C ASP A 62 -6.14 -4.12 23.09
N GLU A 63 -7.15 -4.99 22.89
CA GLU A 63 -7.17 -6.36 23.38
C GLU A 63 -6.13 -7.25 22.71
N LEU A 64 -5.96 -7.12 21.39
CA LEU A 64 -4.95 -7.86 20.62
C LEU A 64 -3.53 -7.45 21.06
N ILE A 65 -3.30 -6.14 21.21
CA ILE A 65 -2.01 -5.64 21.69
C ILE A 65 -1.75 -6.06 23.13
N ALA A 66 -2.75 -6.02 24.01
CA ALA A 66 -2.61 -6.50 25.38
C ALA A 66 -2.24 -7.99 25.46
N GLN A 67 -2.71 -8.82 24.54
CA GLN A 67 -2.28 -10.23 24.46
C GLN A 67 -0.77 -10.33 24.16
N PHE A 68 -0.26 -9.60 23.19
CA PHE A 68 1.17 -9.56 22.90
C PHE A 68 2.00 -9.06 24.08
N VAL A 69 1.61 -7.93 24.69
CA VAL A 69 2.29 -7.35 25.86
C VAL A 69 2.32 -8.34 27.02
N ASN A 70 1.20 -9.04 27.31
CA ASN A 70 1.13 -10.06 28.36
C ASN A 70 2.02 -11.27 28.10
N GLN A 71 2.20 -11.66 26.83
CA GLN A 71 3.04 -12.81 26.45
C GLN A 71 4.54 -12.47 26.49
N THR A 72 4.92 -11.25 26.09
CA THR A 72 6.33 -10.88 25.85
C THR A 72 6.89 -9.90 26.88
N GLY A 73 6.02 -9.13 27.52
CA GLY A 73 6.43 -8.00 28.39
C GLY A 73 6.91 -6.77 27.62
N THR A 74 6.79 -6.75 26.27
CA THR A 74 7.23 -5.64 25.42
C THR A 74 6.06 -4.71 25.13
N GLU A 75 6.21 -3.42 25.46
CA GLU A 75 5.23 -2.39 25.11
C GLU A 75 5.27 -2.10 23.59
N VAL A 76 4.14 -1.69 23.02
CA VAL A 76 3.97 -1.38 21.60
C VAL A 76 3.52 0.06 21.40
N GLU A 77 4.16 0.76 20.46
CA GLU A 77 3.79 2.09 20.01
C GLU A 77 3.55 2.08 18.49
N PHE A 78 2.39 2.60 18.05
CA PHE A 78 2.08 2.74 16.63
C PHE A 78 2.41 4.14 16.11
N ILE A 79 3.12 4.17 14.98
CA ILE A 79 3.31 5.37 14.15
C ILE A 79 2.42 5.16 12.93
N ARG A 80 1.36 5.98 12.80
CA ARG A 80 0.36 5.80 11.75
C ARG A 80 0.55 6.82 10.63
N THR A 81 0.34 6.35 9.40
CA THR A 81 0.28 7.15 8.17
C THR A 81 -1.10 7.00 7.54
N ASP A 82 -1.41 7.79 6.52
CA ASP A 82 -2.74 7.77 5.89
C ASP A 82 -3.02 6.44 5.15
N ASP A 83 -2.01 5.91 4.42
CA ASP A 83 -2.13 4.69 3.60
C ASP A 83 -0.72 4.09 3.36
N ALA A 84 -0.59 2.98 2.65
CA ALA A 84 0.67 2.27 2.39
C ALA A 84 1.74 3.15 1.73
N GLY A 85 1.36 4.09 0.87
CA GLY A 85 2.28 5.08 0.32
C GLY A 85 2.99 5.90 1.38
N GLY A 86 2.26 6.32 2.42
CA GLY A 86 2.83 7.04 3.56
C GLY A 86 3.82 6.21 4.37
N ILE A 87 3.61 4.88 4.48
CA ILE A 87 4.56 3.96 5.11
C ILE A 87 5.88 3.98 4.34
N LEU A 88 5.84 3.76 3.02
CA LEU A 88 7.03 3.76 2.18
C LEU A 88 7.75 5.11 2.23
N ASP A 89 7.02 6.22 2.11
CA ASP A 89 7.57 7.57 2.16
C ASP A 89 8.27 7.84 3.50
N GLN A 90 7.66 7.46 4.62
CA GLN A 90 8.26 7.61 5.95
C GLN A 90 9.54 6.78 6.07
N MET A 91 9.55 5.53 5.58
CA MET A 91 10.74 4.69 5.57
C MET A 91 11.87 5.29 4.71
N MET A 92 11.54 5.82 3.53
CA MET A 92 12.49 6.47 2.64
C MET A 92 13.09 7.74 3.28
N LEU A 93 12.25 8.60 3.85
CA LEU A 93 12.66 9.86 4.48
C LEU A 93 13.54 9.63 5.71
N THR A 94 13.27 8.57 6.47
CA THR A 94 13.99 8.28 7.73
C THR A 94 15.04 7.19 7.58
N LYS A 95 15.37 6.77 6.36
CA LYS A 95 16.27 5.64 6.07
C LYS A 95 17.59 5.71 6.82
N ALA A 96 18.23 6.89 6.89
CA ALA A 96 19.53 7.05 7.59
C ALA A 96 19.40 6.96 9.11
N ALA A 97 18.23 7.22 9.68
CA ALA A 97 17.93 7.18 11.11
C ALA A 97 16.47 6.74 11.33
N PRO A 98 16.18 5.44 11.24
CA PRO A 98 14.82 4.90 11.30
C PRO A 98 14.11 5.28 12.59
N GLN A 99 12.82 5.58 12.49
CA GLN A 99 11.97 5.97 13.62
C GLN A 99 11.13 4.81 14.16
N ALA A 100 11.05 3.71 13.43
CA ALA A 100 10.30 2.51 13.79
C ALA A 100 11.17 1.26 13.66
N ASP A 101 10.71 0.15 14.26
CA ASP A 101 11.37 -1.15 14.23
C ASP A 101 10.73 -2.10 13.22
N LEU A 102 9.43 -1.98 13.05
CA LEU A 102 8.61 -2.87 12.23
C LEU A 102 7.74 -2.03 11.30
N MET A 103 7.54 -2.45 10.06
CA MET A 103 6.49 -1.96 9.19
C MET A 103 5.42 -3.02 9.00
N ILE A 104 4.15 -2.60 8.88
CA ILE A 104 3.00 -3.45 8.55
C ILE A 104 2.13 -2.71 7.53
N GLY A 105 1.78 -3.38 6.40
CA GLY A 105 0.84 -2.87 5.43
C GLY A 105 1.45 -2.35 4.13
N LEU A 106 2.72 -2.69 3.82
CA LEU A 106 3.20 -2.56 2.44
C LEU A 106 2.72 -3.74 1.62
N ASP A 107 2.00 -3.48 0.55
CA ASP A 107 1.53 -4.53 -0.34
C ASP A 107 2.55 -4.93 -1.42
N ASN A 108 2.20 -5.94 -2.21
CA ASN A 108 3.00 -6.46 -3.31
C ASN A 108 3.30 -5.42 -4.42
N THR A 109 2.66 -4.25 -4.42
CA THR A 109 2.98 -3.15 -5.35
C THR A 109 3.99 -2.15 -4.79
N TYR A 110 4.12 -2.05 -3.47
CA TYR A 110 5.06 -1.16 -2.76
C TYR A 110 6.32 -1.89 -2.27
N LEU A 111 6.18 -3.15 -1.86
CA LEU A 111 7.27 -3.95 -1.28
C LEU A 111 8.54 -3.99 -2.14
N PRO A 112 8.47 -4.13 -3.49
CA PRO A 112 9.67 -4.11 -4.34
C PRO A 112 10.52 -2.86 -4.15
N THR A 113 9.89 -1.70 -4.03
CA THR A 113 10.58 -0.42 -3.82
C THR A 113 11.28 -0.40 -2.46
N ALA A 114 10.64 -0.92 -1.41
CA ALA A 114 11.25 -1.03 -0.09
C ALA A 114 12.48 -1.95 -0.10
N ILE A 115 12.40 -3.09 -0.78
CA ILE A 115 13.50 -4.05 -0.93
C ILE A 115 14.65 -3.44 -1.74
N GLN A 116 14.38 -2.87 -2.90
CA GLN A 116 15.38 -2.24 -3.78
C GLN A 116 16.12 -1.09 -3.10
N ASN A 117 15.47 -0.41 -2.17
CA ASN A 117 16.08 0.65 -1.38
C ASN A 117 16.69 0.17 -0.06
N CYS A 118 16.77 -1.14 0.19
CA CYS A 118 17.36 -1.73 1.40
C CYS A 118 16.74 -1.19 2.70
N LEU A 119 15.43 -0.97 2.71
CA LEU A 119 14.70 -0.45 3.88
C LEU A 119 14.40 -1.53 4.91
N LEU A 120 14.52 -2.81 4.54
CA LEU A 120 14.16 -3.96 5.36
C LEU A 120 15.40 -4.81 5.70
N MET A 121 15.35 -5.49 6.81
CA MET A 121 16.32 -6.51 7.22
C MET A 121 15.64 -7.87 7.42
N ALA A 122 16.42 -8.94 7.41
CA ALA A 122 15.91 -10.29 7.52
C ALA A 122 15.21 -10.54 8.88
N ASN A 123 14.08 -11.25 8.81
CA ASN A 123 13.37 -11.84 9.93
C ASN A 123 13.63 -13.35 10.02
N ASN A 124 13.10 -14.00 11.07
CA ASN A 124 13.30 -15.42 11.34
C ASN A 124 11.99 -16.23 11.24
N VAL A 125 10.92 -15.66 10.69
CA VAL A 125 9.60 -16.29 10.65
C VAL A 125 9.54 -17.32 9.51
N SER A 126 8.95 -18.49 9.78
CA SER A 126 8.73 -19.53 8.77
C SER A 126 7.45 -19.26 7.98
N ASP A 127 7.51 -19.50 6.67
CA ASP A 127 6.39 -19.37 5.73
C ASP A 127 5.64 -20.70 5.46
N GLU A 128 5.99 -21.80 6.16
CA GLU A 128 5.46 -23.13 5.90
C GLU A 128 3.93 -23.26 6.11
N SER A 129 3.34 -22.40 6.95
CA SER A 129 1.90 -22.40 7.25
C SER A 129 1.07 -21.50 6.34
N PHE A 130 1.70 -20.72 5.49
CA PHE A 130 1.02 -19.70 4.69
C PHE A 130 0.35 -20.28 3.43
N THR A 131 -0.68 -19.59 2.97
CA THR A 131 -1.39 -19.93 1.74
C THR A 131 -0.46 -19.78 0.52
N GLN A 132 -0.70 -20.58 -0.52
CA GLN A 132 0.05 -20.44 -1.77
C GLN A 132 -0.21 -19.08 -2.44
N SER A 133 -1.41 -18.51 -2.28
CA SER A 133 -1.77 -17.19 -2.80
C SER A 133 -0.97 -16.08 -2.15
N SER A 134 -0.83 -16.09 -0.83
CA SER A 134 -0.06 -15.07 -0.11
C SER A 134 1.45 -15.12 -0.40
N LEU A 135 1.95 -16.27 -0.85
CA LEU A 135 3.36 -16.45 -1.24
C LEU A 135 3.61 -16.22 -2.74
N GLU A 136 2.60 -15.85 -3.54
CA GLU A 136 2.74 -15.74 -4.99
C GLU A 136 3.73 -14.64 -5.42
N PHE A 137 3.69 -13.48 -4.77
CA PHE A 137 4.47 -12.32 -5.19
C PHE A 137 5.85 -12.22 -4.54
N TYR A 138 5.97 -12.64 -3.30
CA TYR A 138 7.24 -12.58 -2.58
C TYR A 138 7.43 -13.77 -1.64
N GLN A 139 8.59 -14.41 -1.78
CA GLN A 139 9.08 -15.45 -0.87
C GLN A 139 10.52 -15.11 -0.49
N GLY A 140 10.76 -14.70 0.73
CA GLY A 140 12.09 -14.35 1.17
C GLY A 140 12.13 -13.82 2.61
N PRO A 141 13.34 -13.59 3.16
CA PRO A 141 13.48 -13.29 4.57
C PRO A 141 13.20 -11.84 4.95
N LEU A 142 12.97 -10.92 3.98
CA LEU A 142 12.85 -9.49 4.28
C LEU A 142 11.44 -9.07 4.67
N ALA A 143 10.43 -9.82 4.23
CA ALA A 143 9.04 -9.53 4.54
C ALA A 143 8.25 -10.83 4.65
N VAL A 144 7.14 -10.78 5.39
CA VAL A 144 6.25 -11.90 5.66
C VAL A 144 4.83 -11.47 5.30
N PRO A 145 4.03 -12.28 4.58
CA PRO A 145 2.63 -12.00 4.36
C PRO A 145 1.88 -11.79 5.68
N PHE A 146 1.05 -10.75 5.75
CA PHE A 146 0.28 -10.39 6.93
C PHE A 146 -1.21 -10.68 6.74
N ASP A 147 -1.76 -10.21 5.63
CA ASP A 147 -3.10 -10.51 5.14
C ASP A 147 -3.15 -10.46 3.62
N GLU A 148 -4.27 -10.87 3.04
CA GLU A 148 -4.48 -10.85 1.60
C GLU A 148 -5.91 -10.47 1.24
N GLY A 149 -6.12 -9.95 0.02
CA GLY A 149 -7.43 -9.64 -0.51
C GLY A 149 -7.39 -9.40 -2.01
N ASP A 150 -8.57 -9.31 -2.62
CA ASP A 150 -8.69 -9.02 -4.03
C ASP A 150 -9.29 -7.62 -4.20
N VAL A 151 -8.59 -6.74 -4.90
CA VAL A 151 -9.06 -5.37 -5.18
C VAL A 151 -9.92 -5.39 -6.44
N CYS A 152 -11.12 -4.81 -6.35
CA CYS A 152 -12.05 -4.63 -7.46
C CYS A 152 -12.89 -3.36 -7.30
N LEU A 153 -13.83 -3.17 -8.20
CA LEU A 153 -14.84 -2.13 -8.05
C LEU A 153 -15.99 -2.63 -7.16
N ASN A 154 -16.55 -1.74 -6.36
CA ASN A 154 -17.78 -1.96 -5.61
C ASN A 154 -18.81 -0.91 -6.04
N TYR A 155 -20.08 -1.29 -6.13
CA TYR A 155 -21.16 -0.38 -6.49
C TYR A 155 -22.34 -0.52 -5.53
N ASP A 156 -23.09 0.56 -5.42
CA ASP A 156 -24.31 0.66 -4.61
C ASP A 156 -25.51 0.25 -5.47
N GLU A 157 -26.11 -0.90 -5.16
CA GLU A 157 -27.27 -1.43 -5.90
C GLU A 157 -28.51 -0.53 -5.77
N ASP A 158 -28.74 0.01 -4.58
CA ASP A 158 -29.90 0.85 -4.29
C ASP A 158 -29.78 2.19 -5.01
N ALA A 159 -28.58 2.79 -5.04
CA ALA A 159 -28.33 4.01 -5.78
C ALA A 159 -28.49 3.83 -7.30
N LEU A 160 -27.98 2.73 -7.86
CA LEU A 160 -28.18 2.40 -9.27
C LEU A 160 -29.66 2.19 -9.58
N ALA A 161 -30.37 1.45 -8.75
CA ALA A 161 -31.79 1.20 -8.93
C ALA A 161 -32.63 2.48 -8.85
N ALA A 162 -32.33 3.38 -7.92
CA ALA A 162 -33.01 4.66 -7.75
C ALA A 162 -32.88 5.56 -8.98
N ASP A 163 -31.72 5.57 -9.63
CA ASP A 163 -31.46 6.36 -10.84
C ASP A 163 -31.72 5.58 -12.14
N ASN A 164 -32.24 4.36 -12.08
CA ASN A 164 -32.48 3.45 -13.22
C ASN A 164 -31.19 3.20 -14.05
N MET A 165 -30.05 3.14 -13.41
CA MET A 165 -28.76 2.84 -14.05
C MET A 165 -28.56 1.33 -14.15
N SER A 166 -27.88 0.90 -15.22
CA SER A 166 -27.51 -0.49 -15.40
C SER A 166 -26.16 -0.77 -14.76
N VAL A 167 -25.96 -1.99 -14.23
CA VAL A 167 -24.65 -2.45 -13.76
C VAL A 167 -23.67 -2.48 -14.93
N PRO A 168 -22.47 -1.88 -14.80
CA PRO A 168 -21.47 -1.88 -15.86
C PRO A 168 -21.01 -3.28 -16.25
N THR A 169 -20.80 -3.53 -17.52
CA THR A 169 -20.28 -4.79 -18.06
C THR A 169 -18.87 -4.64 -18.64
N SER A 170 -18.34 -3.42 -18.65
CA SER A 170 -16.99 -3.09 -19.06
C SER A 170 -16.52 -1.82 -18.35
N LEU A 171 -15.19 -1.62 -18.27
CA LEU A 171 -14.64 -0.36 -17.75
C LEU A 171 -15.04 0.85 -18.61
N TRP A 172 -15.25 0.67 -19.93
CA TRP A 172 -15.69 1.75 -20.82
C TRP A 172 -17.10 2.26 -20.51
N ASN A 173 -18.00 1.43 -19.94
CA ASN A 173 -19.31 1.90 -19.52
C ASN A 173 -19.22 3.02 -18.47
N LEU A 174 -18.19 3.02 -17.64
CA LEU A 174 -17.97 4.02 -16.58
C LEU A 174 -17.64 5.41 -17.14
N THR A 175 -17.29 5.52 -18.41
CA THR A 175 -17.03 6.80 -19.09
C THR A 175 -18.28 7.42 -19.70
N GLU A 176 -19.41 6.72 -19.65
CA GLU A 176 -20.67 7.21 -20.19
C GLU A 176 -21.24 8.37 -19.32
N PRO A 177 -22.00 9.30 -19.92
CA PRO A 177 -22.47 10.51 -19.21
C PRO A 177 -23.31 10.25 -17.95
N GLU A 178 -23.97 9.10 -17.87
CA GLU A 178 -24.79 8.72 -16.69
C GLU A 178 -23.92 8.50 -15.43
N TRP A 179 -22.64 8.22 -15.60
CA TRP A 179 -21.66 8.05 -14.52
C TRP A 179 -20.93 9.35 -14.13
N ASN A 180 -21.30 10.48 -14.71
CA ASN A 180 -20.65 11.76 -14.42
C ASN A 180 -20.73 12.10 -12.93
N GLY A 181 -19.55 12.23 -12.29
CA GLY A 181 -19.42 12.57 -10.88
C GLY A 181 -19.84 11.47 -9.89
N LYS A 182 -20.13 10.25 -10.37
CA LYS A 182 -20.65 9.15 -9.53
C LYS A 182 -19.60 8.07 -9.18
N ILE A 183 -18.34 8.32 -9.47
CA ILE A 183 -17.27 7.35 -9.25
C ILE A 183 -16.15 8.00 -8.44
N THR A 184 -15.64 7.26 -7.47
CA THR A 184 -14.48 7.66 -6.67
C THR A 184 -13.35 6.62 -6.77
N PHE A 185 -12.12 7.11 -6.87
CA PHE A 185 -10.91 6.31 -6.94
C PHE A 185 -9.89 6.79 -5.92
N PRO A 186 -9.37 5.92 -5.05
CA PRO A 186 -8.18 6.25 -4.29
C PRO A 186 -6.97 6.39 -5.24
N SER A 187 -6.13 7.39 -4.99
CA SER A 187 -4.98 7.71 -5.84
C SER A 187 -3.95 6.56 -5.86
N PRO A 188 -3.52 6.08 -7.02
CA PRO A 188 -2.46 5.06 -7.08
C PRO A 188 -1.08 5.60 -6.65
N MET A 189 -0.92 6.92 -6.50
CA MET A 189 0.32 7.51 -6.01
C MET A 189 0.53 7.22 -4.52
N THR A 190 -0.55 7.14 -3.75
CA THR A 190 -0.53 7.12 -2.28
C THR A 190 -1.25 5.92 -1.68
N SER A 191 -2.26 5.38 -2.36
CA SER A 191 -3.13 4.31 -1.86
C SER A 191 -2.78 2.94 -2.40
N SER A 192 -2.78 1.94 -1.54
CA SER A 192 -2.61 0.52 -1.83
C SER A 192 -3.69 0.00 -2.79
N PRO A 193 -4.99 0.06 -2.47
CA PRO A 193 -6.05 -0.34 -3.41
C PRO A 193 -6.05 0.48 -4.72
N GLY A 194 -5.70 1.77 -4.65
CA GLY A 194 -5.55 2.60 -5.84
C GLY A 194 -4.48 2.09 -6.78
N ARG A 195 -3.31 1.72 -6.24
CA ARG A 195 -2.18 1.16 -7.00
C ARG A 195 -2.49 -0.23 -7.55
N ALA A 196 -3.12 -1.08 -6.76
CA ALA A 196 -3.61 -2.39 -7.18
C ALA A 196 -4.61 -2.28 -8.34
N PHE A 197 -5.55 -1.33 -8.26
CA PHE A 197 -6.50 -1.10 -9.35
C PHE A 197 -5.84 -0.49 -10.60
N LEU A 198 -4.81 0.34 -10.45
CA LEU A 198 -4.01 0.77 -11.60
C LEU A 198 -3.40 -0.43 -12.33
N ALA A 199 -2.80 -1.38 -11.59
CA ALA A 199 -2.28 -2.62 -12.17
C ALA A 199 -3.40 -3.45 -12.84
N ALA A 200 -4.59 -3.51 -12.24
CA ALA A 200 -5.76 -4.15 -12.87
C ALA A 200 -6.16 -3.47 -14.18
N THR A 201 -6.12 -2.13 -14.28
CA THR A 201 -6.40 -1.44 -15.55
C THR A 201 -5.33 -1.69 -16.62
N VAL A 202 -4.06 -1.85 -16.22
CA VAL A 202 -2.99 -2.28 -17.14
C VAL A 202 -3.28 -3.68 -17.69
N ASP A 203 -3.70 -4.61 -16.84
CA ASP A 203 -4.08 -5.95 -17.28
C ASP A 203 -5.32 -5.95 -18.17
N TYR A 204 -6.34 -5.17 -17.80
CA TYR A 204 -7.59 -5.07 -18.56
C TYR A 204 -7.37 -4.56 -20.00
N PHE A 205 -6.54 -3.52 -20.17
CA PHE A 205 -6.29 -2.90 -21.47
C PHE A 205 -5.11 -3.51 -22.23
N GLY A 206 -4.40 -4.46 -21.63
CA GLY A 206 -3.26 -5.15 -22.21
C GLY A 206 -1.92 -4.59 -21.76
N HIS A 207 -1.14 -5.43 -21.09
CA HIS A 207 0.13 -5.09 -20.46
C HIS A 207 1.36 -5.32 -21.33
N GLU A 208 1.20 -5.62 -22.64
CA GLU A 208 2.35 -5.92 -23.52
C GLU A 208 3.33 -4.73 -23.55
N PRO A 209 4.64 -4.98 -23.34
CA PRO A 209 5.67 -3.95 -23.41
C PRO A 209 5.63 -3.22 -24.76
N GLY A 210 5.48 -1.91 -24.74
CA GLY A 210 5.38 -1.05 -25.92
C GLY A 210 3.96 -0.80 -26.42
N ASN A 211 2.96 -1.48 -25.87
CA ASN A 211 1.55 -1.24 -26.08
C ASN A 211 0.84 -0.89 -24.74
N LEU A 212 1.55 -0.25 -23.87
CA LEU A 212 1.02 0.41 -22.64
C LEU A 212 0.22 1.64 -23.04
N SER A 213 -0.58 1.29 -23.54
CA SER A 213 -1.39 1.60 -24.64
C SER A 213 -2.22 2.79 -24.31
N GLY A 214 -2.38 3.59 -25.28
CA GLY A 214 -3.35 4.65 -25.31
C GLY A 214 -4.71 4.26 -24.70
N ASP A 215 -5.06 3.00 -24.60
CA ASP A 215 -6.34 2.57 -24.06
C ASP A 215 -6.45 2.79 -22.54
N MET A 216 -5.45 2.37 -21.75
CA MET A 216 -5.44 2.66 -20.31
C MET A 216 -5.38 4.16 -20.06
N ALA A 217 -4.44 4.88 -20.70
CA ALA A 217 -4.32 6.33 -20.55
C ALA A 217 -5.58 7.06 -21.04
N SER A 218 -6.14 6.61 -22.16
CA SER A 218 -7.37 7.17 -22.73
C SER A 218 -8.56 6.96 -21.79
N TRP A 219 -8.65 5.78 -21.17
CA TRP A 219 -9.71 5.48 -20.21
C TRP A 219 -9.59 6.37 -18.95
N TRP A 220 -8.41 6.49 -18.35
CA TRP A 220 -8.20 7.35 -17.18
C TRP A 220 -8.45 8.83 -17.50
N THR A 221 -8.07 9.29 -18.70
CA THR A 221 -8.41 10.64 -19.18
C THR A 221 -9.93 10.81 -19.27
N ALA A 222 -10.64 9.84 -19.86
CA ALA A 222 -12.09 9.89 -19.97
C ALA A 222 -12.77 9.85 -18.59
N MET A 223 -12.25 9.08 -17.64
CA MET A 223 -12.76 9.06 -16.27
C MET A 223 -12.62 10.42 -15.58
N ALA A 224 -11.45 11.06 -15.70
CA ALA A 224 -11.25 12.40 -15.13
C ALA A 224 -12.15 13.45 -15.81
N GLN A 225 -12.31 13.40 -17.13
CA GLN A 225 -13.26 14.25 -17.88
C GLN A 225 -14.71 13.98 -17.50
N ASN A 226 -15.04 12.75 -17.12
CA ASN A 226 -16.36 12.38 -16.62
C ASN A 226 -16.57 12.72 -15.13
N GLY A 227 -15.67 13.51 -14.54
CA GLY A 227 -15.82 14.02 -13.19
C GLY A 227 -15.59 12.96 -12.09
N ALA A 228 -14.81 11.92 -12.37
CA ALA A 228 -14.40 10.98 -11.33
C ALA A 228 -13.66 11.70 -10.19
N ILE A 229 -13.95 11.31 -8.95
CA ILE A 229 -13.37 11.88 -7.74
C ILE A 229 -12.11 11.09 -7.41
N PHE A 230 -10.96 11.77 -7.35
CA PHE A 230 -9.69 11.15 -6.93
C PHE A 230 -9.37 11.58 -5.51
N THR A 231 -9.21 10.61 -4.62
CA THR A 231 -8.93 10.82 -3.18
C THR A 231 -7.49 10.50 -2.85
N THR A 232 -7.02 10.92 -1.69
CA THR A 232 -5.65 10.65 -1.24
C THR A 232 -5.45 9.21 -0.80
N GLY A 233 -6.48 8.56 -0.24
CA GLY A 233 -6.44 7.19 0.26
C GLY A 233 -7.77 6.47 0.15
N TRP A 234 -7.74 5.19 0.52
CA TRP A 234 -8.91 4.33 0.50
C TRP A 234 -10.00 4.81 1.47
N SER A 235 -9.64 5.18 2.70
CA SER A 235 -10.59 5.66 3.71
C SER A 235 -11.41 6.84 3.21
N GLU A 236 -10.77 7.82 2.57
CA GLU A 236 -11.48 8.97 2.01
C GLU A 236 -12.43 8.55 0.88
N SER A 237 -11.97 7.65 -0.02
CA SER A 237 -12.80 7.15 -1.12
C SER A 237 -14.01 6.39 -0.62
N TYR A 238 -13.78 5.39 0.23
CA TYR A 238 -14.80 4.44 0.66
C TYR A 238 -15.73 5.02 1.74
N VAL A 239 -15.16 5.72 2.74
CA VAL A 239 -15.92 6.19 3.91
C VAL A 239 -16.57 7.55 3.68
N THR A 240 -15.93 8.44 2.87
CA THR A 240 -16.43 9.80 2.69
C THR A 240 -17.33 9.95 1.48
N TYR A 241 -17.00 9.32 0.36
CA TYR A 241 -17.68 9.56 -0.92
C TYR A 241 -18.60 8.43 -1.39
N TYR A 242 -18.26 7.17 -1.10
CA TYR A 242 -19.02 6.02 -1.56
C TYR A 242 -20.34 5.86 -0.79
N THR A 243 -21.46 5.70 -1.52
CA THR A 243 -22.79 5.58 -0.93
C THR A 243 -23.10 4.17 -0.40
N GLY A 244 -22.43 3.14 -0.91
CA GLY A 244 -22.65 1.74 -0.53
C GLY A 244 -21.86 1.26 0.70
N GLY A 245 -21.04 2.11 1.31
CA GLY A 245 -20.20 1.76 2.47
C GLY A 245 -20.77 2.25 3.80
N TYR A 246 -20.16 1.85 4.90
CA TYR A 246 -20.56 2.27 6.25
C TYR A 246 -20.32 3.77 6.54
N GLY A 247 -19.74 4.49 5.62
CA GLY A 247 -19.38 5.91 5.75
C GLY A 247 -20.56 6.82 6.04
N GLU A 248 -21.77 6.45 5.65
CA GLU A 248 -23.00 7.23 5.92
C GLU A 248 -23.27 7.46 7.42
N TYR A 249 -22.64 6.65 8.30
CA TYR A 249 -22.73 6.76 9.75
C TYR A 249 -21.55 7.52 10.37
N MET A 250 -20.61 8.00 9.54
CA MET A 250 -19.39 8.63 9.99
C MET A 250 -19.44 10.14 9.84
N GLU A 251 -18.76 10.86 10.76
CA GLU A 251 -18.63 12.32 10.66
C GLU A 251 -17.86 12.70 9.39
N GLY A 252 -18.38 13.64 8.63
CA GLY A 252 -17.77 14.13 7.39
C GLY A 252 -18.17 13.37 6.13
N TYR A 253 -19.09 12.39 6.24
CA TYR A 253 -19.67 11.73 5.06
C TYR A 253 -20.36 12.74 4.13
N ILE A 254 -20.01 12.67 2.86
CA ILE A 254 -20.58 13.52 1.81
C ILE A 254 -21.58 12.71 0.97
N GLY A 255 -21.21 11.48 0.59
CA GLY A 255 -21.96 10.62 -0.32
C GLY A 255 -22.07 11.19 -1.73
N GLY A 256 -22.32 10.35 -2.72
CA GLY A 256 -22.54 10.78 -4.09
C GLY A 256 -21.83 9.95 -5.15
N ALA A 257 -20.80 9.18 -4.74
CA ALA A 257 -20.20 8.20 -5.60
C ALA A 257 -20.93 6.85 -5.46
N TYR A 258 -21.52 6.38 -6.52
CA TYR A 258 -22.25 5.10 -6.58
C TYR A 258 -21.31 3.91 -6.80
N LEU A 259 -20.07 4.19 -7.17
CA LEU A 259 -19.04 3.19 -7.42
C LEU A 259 -17.68 3.67 -6.90
N THR A 260 -16.94 2.73 -6.32
CA THR A 260 -15.60 2.97 -5.77
C THR A 260 -14.66 1.81 -6.09
N VAL A 261 -13.35 2.04 -5.94
CA VAL A 261 -12.35 0.98 -5.81
C VAL A 261 -12.24 0.57 -4.35
N SER A 262 -12.42 -0.71 -4.08
CA SER A 262 -12.24 -1.30 -2.76
C SER A 262 -11.88 -2.79 -2.91
N TYR A 263 -12.05 -3.57 -1.86
CA TYR A 263 -11.86 -5.01 -1.93
C TYR A 263 -13.13 -5.71 -2.41
N CYS A 264 -12.97 -6.82 -3.13
CA CYS A 264 -14.10 -7.62 -3.59
C CYS A 264 -14.93 -8.21 -2.43
N HIS A 265 -14.32 -8.32 -1.25
CA HIS A 265 -14.99 -8.79 -0.04
C HIS A 265 -15.55 -7.66 0.85
N SER A 266 -15.38 -6.40 0.50
CA SER A 266 -15.95 -5.28 1.28
C SER A 266 -17.45 -5.39 1.51
N PRO A 267 -18.29 -5.86 0.56
CA PRO A 267 -19.70 -6.10 0.82
C PRO A 267 -19.97 -7.11 1.94
N GLY A 268 -19.09 -8.11 2.12
CA GLY A 268 -19.18 -9.04 3.24
C GLY A 268 -18.92 -8.38 4.58
N VAL A 269 -17.99 -7.43 4.64
CA VAL A 269 -17.70 -6.62 5.84
C VAL A 269 -18.91 -5.75 6.18
N GLU A 270 -19.50 -5.09 5.19
CA GLU A 270 -20.74 -4.32 5.38
C GLU A 270 -21.88 -5.18 5.94
N ALA A 271 -22.11 -6.35 5.33
CA ALA A 271 -23.13 -7.30 5.79
C ALA A 271 -22.88 -7.79 7.22
N TYR A 272 -21.61 -7.99 7.60
CA TYR A 272 -21.23 -8.42 8.93
C TYR A 272 -21.64 -7.41 10.00
N TYR A 273 -21.34 -6.13 9.78
CA TYR A 273 -21.66 -5.06 10.74
C TYR A 273 -23.14 -4.64 10.71
N ALA A 274 -23.80 -4.77 9.56
CA ALA A 274 -25.21 -4.45 9.40
C ALA A 274 -26.17 -5.66 9.58
N GLU A 275 -25.74 -6.69 10.31
CA GLU A 275 -26.57 -7.85 10.63
C GLU A 275 -27.16 -8.57 9.42
N ASN A 276 -26.34 -8.89 8.42
CA ASN A 276 -26.67 -9.60 7.17
C ASN A 276 -27.32 -8.71 6.08
N TYR A 277 -27.18 -7.40 6.17
CA TYR A 277 -27.64 -6.47 5.13
C TYR A 277 -26.46 -5.73 4.50
N THR A 278 -26.47 -5.61 3.20
CA THR A 278 -25.62 -4.67 2.45
C THR A 278 -26.31 -4.31 1.15
N HIS A 279 -26.16 -3.07 0.72
CA HIS A 279 -26.51 -2.62 -0.63
C HIS A 279 -25.28 -2.44 -1.52
N SER A 280 -24.10 -2.74 -1.00
CA SER A 280 -22.85 -2.78 -1.74
C SER A 280 -22.66 -4.15 -2.38
N THR A 281 -22.21 -4.17 -3.63
CA THR A 281 -21.91 -5.39 -4.40
C THR A 281 -20.61 -5.23 -5.16
N SER A 282 -19.83 -6.30 -5.21
CA SER A 282 -18.57 -6.32 -5.97
C SER A 282 -18.86 -6.39 -7.47
N LEU A 283 -18.20 -5.53 -8.24
CA LEU A 283 -18.18 -5.59 -9.69
C LEU A 283 -16.89 -6.27 -10.16
N VAL A 284 -17.00 -7.57 -10.45
CA VAL A 284 -15.88 -8.38 -10.94
C VAL A 284 -15.94 -8.46 -12.46
N LEU A 285 -15.20 -7.58 -13.12
CA LEU A 285 -15.00 -7.65 -14.56
C LEU A 285 -13.75 -8.49 -14.87
N PRO A 286 -13.77 -9.33 -15.92
CA PRO A 286 -12.57 -10.08 -16.31
C PRO A 286 -11.36 -9.17 -16.48
N ARG A 287 -10.24 -9.50 -15.81
CA ARG A 287 -8.98 -8.74 -15.84
C ARG A 287 -9.03 -7.33 -15.23
N ALA A 288 -10.10 -6.94 -14.53
CA ALA A 288 -10.23 -5.65 -13.85
C ALA A 288 -10.22 -5.77 -12.32
N SER A 289 -9.55 -6.78 -11.82
CA SER A 289 -9.29 -7.02 -10.40
C SER A 289 -7.83 -7.43 -10.19
N PHE A 290 -7.34 -7.27 -8.98
CA PHE A 290 -5.93 -7.51 -8.66
C PHE A 290 -5.81 -8.18 -7.30
N HIS A 291 -5.06 -9.30 -7.24
CA HIS A 291 -4.75 -9.95 -5.97
C HIS A 291 -3.70 -9.16 -5.21
N GLN A 292 -4.05 -8.71 -4.01
CA GLN A 292 -3.19 -7.94 -3.12
C GLN A 292 -2.79 -8.76 -1.92
N VAL A 293 -1.51 -8.73 -1.59
CA VAL A 293 -0.95 -9.29 -0.37
C VAL A 293 -0.27 -8.16 0.38
N GLU A 294 -0.63 -7.97 1.64
CA GLU A 294 0.05 -7.03 2.52
C GLU A 294 1.13 -7.74 3.34
N TYR A 295 2.22 -7.05 3.58
CA TYR A 295 3.40 -7.60 4.22
C TYR A 295 3.75 -6.85 5.50
N THR A 296 4.40 -7.59 6.40
CA THR A 296 5.12 -7.06 7.55
C THR A 296 6.62 -7.34 7.42
N GLY A 297 7.47 -6.45 7.91
CA GLY A 297 8.92 -6.63 7.84
C GLY A 297 9.69 -5.73 8.79
N ILE A 298 10.83 -6.21 9.24
CA ILE A 298 11.70 -5.47 10.16
C ILE A 298 12.43 -4.36 9.41
N ILE A 299 12.32 -3.13 9.91
CA ILE A 299 12.98 -1.98 9.30
C ILE A 299 14.48 -2.07 9.52
N ASN A 300 15.25 -1.82 8.48
CA ASN A 300 16.73 -1.82 8.58
C ASN A 300 17.20 -0.69 9.50
N GLY A 301 17.93 -1.03 10.55
CA GLY A 301 18.32 -0.13 11.63
C GLY A 301 17.38 -0.13 12.84
N ALA A 302 16.44 -1.08 12.92
CA ALA A 302 15.59 -1.32 14.09
C ALA A 302 16.40 -1.54 15.36
N ALA A 303 15.91 -1.02 16.48
CA ALA A 303 16.48 -1.27 17.82
C ALA A 303 15.93 -2.55 18.43
N GLU A 304 14.63 -2.79 18.28
CA GLU A 304 13.89 -3.86 18.97
C GLU A 304 13.68 -5.08 18.04
N VAL A 305 14.77 -5.56 17.39
CA VAL A 305 14.74 -6.65 16.40
C VAL A 305 14.11 -7.93 16.95
N ASN A 306 14.39 -8.29 18.22
CA ASN A 306 13.82 -9.48 18.82
C ASN A 306 12.31 -9.33 19.06
N ALA A 307 11.88 -8.17 19.56
CA ALA A 307 10.46 -7.89 19.76
C ALA A 307 9.71 -7.82 18.41
N ALA A 308 10.34 -7.28 17.37
CA ALA A 308 9.80 -7.25 16.02
C ALA A 308 9.58 -8.66 15.46
N ASN A 309 10.55 -9.58 15.60
CA ASN A 309 10.35 -10.99 15.23
C ASN A 309 9.20 -11.64 16.02
N GLN A 310 9.16 -11.44 17.34
CA GLN A 310 8.07 -11.96 18.18
C GLN A 310 6.71 -11.40 17.77
N PHE A 311 6.64 -10.13 17.37
CA PHE A 311 5.38 -9.53 16.93
C PHE A 311 4.94 -10.09 15.57
N ILE A 312 5.87 -10.29 14.62
CA ILE A 312 5.56 -10.94 13.34
C ILE A 312 5.02 -12.36 13.61
N GLU A 313 5.73 -13.17 14.41
CA GLU A 313 5.28 -14.52 14.78
C GLU A 313 3.90 -14.50 15.44
N PHE A 314 3.62 -13.53 16.30
CA PHE A 314 2.34 -13.37 16.98
C PHE A 314 1.20 -13.07 15.99
N ILE A 315 1.32 -12.02 15.17
CA ILE A 315 0.23 -11.60 14.27
C ILE A 315 0.03 -12.56 13.10
N THR A 316 1.05 -13.33 12.72
CA THR A 316 0.95 -14.34 11.66
C THR A 316 0.66 -15.74 12.21
N SER A 317 0.60 -15.94 13.53
CA SER A 317 0.21 -17.23 14.10
C SER A 317 -1.20 -17.64 13.69
N MET A 318 -1.46 -18.94 13.61
CA MET A 318 -2.80 -19.44 13.31
C MET A 318 -3.87 -18.91 14.27
N GLU A 319 -3.53 -18.80 15.56
CA GLU A 319 -4.46 -18.32 16.61
C GLU A 319 -4.93 -16.88 16.37
N VAL A 320 -4.03 -16.01 15.90
CA VAL A 320 -4.31 -14.59 15.66
C VAL A 320 -4.79 -14.38 14.24
N ASN A 321 -4.06 -14.88 13.26
CA ASN A 321 -4.25 -14.54 11.85
C ASN A 321 -5.57 -15.10 11.26
N VAL A 322 -6.12 -16.19 11.81
CA VAL A 322 -7.45 -16.69 11.44
C VAL A 322 -8.56 -15.65 11.64
N ASN A 323 -8.33 -14.68 12.52
CA ASN A 323 -9.28 -13.59 12.83
C ASN A 323 -9.02 -12.31 12.01
N MET A 324 -8.17 -12.33 10.98
CA MET A 324 -7.95 -11.16 10.10
C MET A 324 -9.23 -10.58 9.50
N PRO A 325 -10.27 -11.40 9.14
CA PRO A 325 -11.55 -10.84 8.71
C PRO A 325 -12.19 -9.88 9.74
N ASP A 326 -12.03 -10.18 11.04
CA ASP A 326 -12.54 -9.32 12.12
C ASP A 326 -11.57 -8.20 12.50
N TYR A 327 -10.25 -8.45 12.42
CA TYR A 327 -9.26 -7.48 12.86
C TYR A 327 -8.96 -6.42 11.81
N ASN A 328 -8.77 -6.84 10.56
CA ASN A 328 -8.34 -5.96 9.47
C ASN A 328 -9.26 -5.99 8.24
N SER A 329 -10.41 -6.66 8.33
CA SER A 329 -11.35 -6.82 7.22
C SER A 329 -10.73 -7.45 5.97
N MET A 330 -9.68 -8.27 6.13
CA MET A 330 -8.92 -8.93 5.08
C MET A 330 -8.93 -10.45 5.27
N TYR A 331 -8.51 -11.21 4.27
CA TYR A 331 -8.36 -12.65 4.39
C TYR A 331 -7.10 -13.01 5.17
N SER A 332 -7.17 -14.13 5.91
CA SER A 332 -6.01 -14.73 6.58
C SER A 332 -5.03 -15.31 5.55
N VAL A 333 -3.73 -15.15 5.82
CA VAL A 333 -2.66 -15.81 5.05
C VAL A 333 -2.35 -17.22 5.51
N GLN A 334 -3.04 -17.72 6.54
CA GLN A 334 -2.83 -19.06 7.07
C GLN A 334 -3.63 -20.12 6.29
N ASN A 335 -3.00 -21.27 6.01
CA ASN A 335 -3.68 -22.40 5.37
C ASN A 335 -4.83 -22.94 6.21
N GLY A 336 -5.95 -23.27 5.55
CA GLY A 336 -7.09 -23.93 6.19
C GLY A 336 -7.99 -23.00 6.99
N THR A 337 -7.89 -21.72 6.79
CA THR A 337 -8.80 -20.72 7.37
C THR A 337 -10.02 -20.51 6.46
N ASP A 338 -11.16 -20.29 7.08
CA ASP A 338 -12.42 -20.01 6.40
C ASP A 338 -12.95 -18.64 6.80
N LEU A 339 -13.69 -17.99 5.89
CA LEU A 339 -14.40 -16.75 6.21
C LEU A 339 -15.49 -16.99 7.24
N PRO A 340 -15.79 -16.00 8.11
CA PRO A 340 -16.91 -16.09 9.05
C PRO A 340 -18.22 -16.41 8.34
N GLU A 341 -19.04 -17.30 8.93
CA GLU A 341 -20.41 -17.58 8.43
C GLU A 341 -21.44 -16.61 9.01
N THR A 342 -21.07 -15.85 10.03
CA THR A 342 -21.95 -14.97 10.78
C THR A 342 -22.33 -13.72 9.98
N ASN A 343 -23.55 -13.23 10.21
CA ASN A 343 -24.05 -11.98 9.66
C ASN A 343 -23.90 -11.83 8.14
N GLY A 344 -23.97 -12.92 7.40
CA GLY A 344 -23.90 -12.90 5.94
C GLY A 344 -22.51 -12.64 5.35
N TYR A 345 -21.46 -12.52 6.15
CA TYR A 345 -20.11 -12.21 5.69
C TYR A 345 -19.70 -13.07 4.49
N ARG A 346 -19.71 -14.39 4.64
CA ARG A 346 -19.29 -15.35 3.59
C ARG A 346 -20.08 -15.20 2.28
N TYR A 347 -21.38 -14.92 2.36
CA TYR A 347 -22.22 -14.80 1.16
C TYR A 347 -21.91 -13.59 0.29
N HIS A 348 -21.34 -12.53 0.89
CA HIS A 348 -21.03 -11.28 0.23
C HIS A 348 -19.53 -11.05 0.07
N ALA A 349 -18.70 -12.01 0.53
CA ALA A 349 -17.25 -11.95 0.51
C ALA A 349 -16.63 -13.08 -0.33
N ASP A 350 -17.35 -13.62 -1.31
CA ASP A 350 -16.81 -14.64 -2.21
C ASP A 350 -15.54 -14.11 -2.89
N ARG A 351 -14.49 -14.95 -2.88
CA ARG A 351 -13.26 -14.60 -3.57
C ARG A 351 -13.54 -14.43 -5.05
N ALA A 352 -13.18 -13.27 -5.57
CA ALA A 352 -13.22 -12.99 -6.99
C ALA A 352 -12.24 -13.95 -7.72
N ILE A 353 -12.64 -14.41 -8.90
CA ILE A 353 -11.69 -15.08 -9.79
C ILE A 353 -10.84 -14.00 -10.43
N VAL A 354 -9.72 -13.70 -9.80
CA VAL A 354 -8.74 -12.76 -10.31
C VAL A 354 -7.92 -13.47 -11.39
N SER A 355 -8.16 -13.13 -12.64
CA SER A 355 -7.26 -13.54 -13.74
C SER A 355 -6.15 -12.51 -13.84
N ASN A 356 -5.04 -12.75 -13.17
CA ASN A 356 -3.97 -11.79 -13.11
C ASN A 356 -2.84 -12.17 -14.07
N ALA A 357 -2.63 -11.38 -15.12
CA ALA A 357 -1.45 -11.47 -15.97
C ALA A 357 -0.31 -10.56 -15.48
N ILE A 358 -0.55 -9.73 -14.44
CA ILE A 358 0.46 -8.86 -13.84
C ILE A 358 1.26 -9.67 -12.81
N THR A 359 2.51 -9.94 -13.14
CA THR A 359 3.45 -10.62 -12.25
C THR A 359 4.24 -9.63 -11.41
N GLN A 360 4.88 -10.12 -10.34
CA GLN A 360 5.81 -9.32 -9.53
C GLN A 360 6.90 -8.66 -10.38
N GLU A 361 7.48 -9.38 -11.34
CA GLU A 361 8.49 -8.84 -12.24
C GLU A 361 7.97 -7.67 -13.09
N LEU A 362 6.72 -7.74 -13.58
CA LEU A 362 6.09 -6.64 -14.32
C LEU A 362 5.88 -5.41 -13.44
N ILE A 363 5.47 -5.60 -12.19
CA ILE A 363 5.33 -4.51 -11.21
C ILE A 363 6.67 -3.82 -11.00
N GLU A 364 7.72 -4.59 -10.67
CA GLU A 364 9.07 -4.06 -10.42
C GLU A 364 9.64 -3.25 -11.58
N GLN A 365 9.37 -3.69 -12.81
CA GLN A 365 9.89 -3.05 -14.02
C GLN A 365 9.08 -1.86 -14.50
N ASN A 366 7.78 -1.80 -14.19
CA ASN A 366 6.89 -0.88 -14.89
C ASN A 366 6.04 0.03 -13.98
N MET A 367 5.95 -0.23 -12.69
CA MET A 367 5.04 0.51 -11.80
C MET A 367 5.27 2.04 -11.88
N GLU A 368 6.51 2.48 -11.88
CA GLU A 368 6.84 3.91 -11.99
C GLU A 368 6.29 4.51 -13.30
N ASN A 369 6.46 3.81 -14.42
CA ASN A 369 5.95 4.25 -15.72
C ASN A 369 4.42 4.24 -15.76
N TRP A 370 3.77 3.27 -15.13
CA TRP A 370 2.31 3.23 -15.04
C TRP A 370 1.76 4.41 -14.21
N LEU A 371 2.40 4.73 -13.09
CA LEU A 371 2.06 5.89 -12.26
C LEU A 371 2.22 7.21 -13.00
N ILE A 372 3.32 7.39 -13.74
CA ILE A 372 3.55 8.57 -14.57
C ILE A 372 2.48 8.67 -15.68
N THR A 373 2.14 7.55 -16.32
CA THR A 373 1.12 7.50 -17.37
C THR A 373 -0.26 7.87 -16.81
N TRP A 374 -0.63 7.31 -15.66
CA TRP A 374 -1.87 7.64 -14.97
C TRP A 374 -1.92 9.13 -14.59
N GLN A 375 -0.87 9.65 -13.96
CA GLN A 375 -0.80 11.04 -13.54
C GLN A 375 -0.97 12.00 -14.72
N ASN A 376 -0.28 11.74 -15.83
CA ASN A 376 -0.42 12.53 -17.04
C ASN A 376 -1.84 12.47 -17.62
N ALA A 377 -2.46 11.28 -17.63
CA ALA A 377 -3.81 11.08 -18.13
C ALA A 377 -4.84 11.89 -17.33
N VAL A 378 -4.74 11.87 -15.99
CA VAL A 378 -5.66 12.56 -15.10
C VAL A 378 -5.44 14.08 -15.08
N GLN A 379 -4.17 14.54 -15.20
CA GLN A 379 -3.87 15.99 -15.22
C GLN A 379 -4.19 16.68 -16.56
N MET A 380 -4.26 15.94 -17.67
CA MET A 380 -4.59 16.49 -18.99
C MET A 380 -6.09 16.56 -19.26
N ALA A 381 -6.91 16.07 -18.37
CA ALA A 381 -8.37 16.07 -18.48
C ALA A 381 -8.96 17.40 -17.97
#